data_b2b4252e04d386748e7dd2a42697f5d8
#
_entry.id   b2b4252e04d386748e7dd2a42697f5d8
#
_cell.length_a   1.000
_cell.length_b   1.000
_cell.length_c   1.000
_cell.angle_alpha   90.00
_cell.angle_beta   90.00
_cell.angle_gamma   90.00
#
_symmetry.space_group_name_H-M   'P 1'
#
loop_
_entity.id
_entity.type
_entity.pdbx_description
1 polymer ?
#
loop_
_entity_poly.entity_id
_entity_poly.type
_entity_poly.pdbx_seq_one_letter_code
_entity_poly.pdbx_strand_id
1 'polypeptide(L)'
;MFRFGVMGAGGIAAKFCDAVRRLEGAEVAAVASKSVERAERFARENGVARIYGDYEEMLERERPDAVYVATTNNFHFENVMLCIGHGVPVLCEK
;
A
#
# COMPACT_ATOMS: atom_id res chain seq x y z
N MET A 1 12.62 -11.07 -3.29
CA MET A 1 12.40 -9.62 -3.29
C MET A 1 11.39 -9.24 -2.23
N PHE A 2 11.70 -8.21 -1.46
CA PHE A 2 10.79 -7.77 -0.41
C PHE A 2 9.60 -7.02 -1.05
N ARG A 3 8.39 -7.43 -0.73
CA ARG A 3 7.19 -6.91 -1.38
C ARG A 3 6.37 -6.06 -0.43
N PHE A 4 6.18 -4.79 -0.81
CA PHE A 4 5.33 -3.88 -0.05
C PHE A 4 3.94 -3.77 -0.66
N GLY A 5 2.92 -3.67 0.20
CA GLY A 5 1.60 -3.22 -0.20
C GLY A 5 1.43 -1.78 0.29
N VAL A 6 0.62 -1.00 -0.40
CA VAL A 6 0.36 0.39 -0.02
C VAL A 6 -1.14 0.60 0.15
N MET A 7 -1.54 1.16 1.28
CA MET A 7 -2.92 1.55 1.51
C MET A 7 -3.03 3.06 1.39
N GLY A 8 -3.84 3.52 0.44
CA GLY A 8 -3.99 4.93 0.13
C GLY A 8 -3.23 5.31 -1.13
N ALA A 9 -3.73 6.28 -1.86
CA ALA A 9 -3.23 6.65 -3.18
C ALA A 9 -2.93 8.15 -3.30
N GLY A 10 -2.37 8.73 -2.25
CA GLY A 10 -2.05 10.15 -2.22
C GLY A 10 -0.57 10.44 -2.44
N GLY A 11 -0.20 11.70 -2.22
CA GLY A 11 1.17 12.17 -2.44
C GLY A 11 2.21 11.50 -1.56
N ILE A 12 1.85 11.19 -0.31
CA ILE A 12 2.77 10.52 0.61
C ILE A 12 3.04 9.09 0.11
N ALA A 13 2.02 8.42 -0.39
CA ALA A 13 2.16 7.08 -0.96
C ALA A 13 3.06 7.12 -2.20
N ALA A 14 2.94 8.17 -3.03
CA ALA A 14 3.78 8.34 -4.21
C ALA A 14 5.25 8.50 -3.83
N LYS A 15 5.52 9.27 -2.79
CA LYS A 15 6.90 9.44 -2.29
C LYS A 15 7.47 8.12 -1.79
N PHE A 16 6.65 7.32 -1.13
CA PHE A 16 7.06 6.01 -0.66
C PHE A 16 7.43 5.10 -1.83
N CYS A 17 6.60 5.07 -2.86
CA CYS A 17 6.88 4.27 -4.06
C CYS A 17 8.19 4.70 -4.71
N ASP A 18 8.44 6.00 -4.78
CA ASP A 18 9.66 6.52 -5.36
C ASP A 18 10.89 6.07 -4.55
N ALA A 19 10.78 6.12 -3.23
CA ALA A 19 11.87 5.68 -2.36
C ALA A 19 12.15 4.18 -2.52
N VAL A 20 11.11 3.36 -2.57
CA VAL A 20 11.26 1.91 -2.73
C VAL A 20 11.91 1.58 -4.07
N ARG A 21 11.58 2.32 -5.12
CA ARG A 21 12.13 2.09 -6.46
C ARG A 21 13.65 2.22 -6.48
N ARG A 22 14.22 2.98 -5.55
CA ARG A 22 15.68 3.17 -5.45
C ARG A 22 16.38 2.08 -4.65
N LEU A 23 15.61 1.17 -4.06
CA LEU A 23 16.17 0.10 -3.26
C LEU A 23 16.28 -1.18 -4.10
N GLU A 24 17.43 -1.84 -4.01
CA GLU A 24 17.57 -3.15 -4.61
C GLU A 24 16.89 -4.19 -3.73
N GLY A 25 16.20 -5.13 -4.35
CA GLY A 25 15.57 -6.21 -3.62
C GLY A 25 14.24 -5.87 -2.99
N ALA A 26 13.65 -4.72 -3.35
CA ALA A 26 12.34 -4.32 -2.84
C ALA A 26 11.47 -3.79 -3.97
N GLU A 27 10.16 -3.99 -3.85
CA GLU A 27 9.18 -3.48 -4.82
C GLU A 27 7.88 -3.15 -4.13
N VAL A 28 7.10 -2.26 -4.74
CA VAL A 28 5.71 -2.05 -4.34
C VAL A 28 4.85 -2.94 -5.22
N ALA A 29 4.33 -4.02 -4.65
CA ALA A 29 3.60 -5.03 -5.41
C ALA A 29 2.18 -4.62 -5.72
N ALA A 30 1.55 -3.84 -4.85
CA ALA A 30 0.15 -3.49 -5.00
C ALA A 30 -0.20 -2.22 -4.24
N VAL A 31 -1.25 -1.54 -4.69
CA VAL A 31 -1.84 -0.41 -4.00
C VAL A 31 -3.33 -0.66 -3.84
N ALA A 32 -3.87 -0.30 -2.68
CA ALA A 32 -5.29 -0.39 -2.42
C ALA A 32 -5.83 0.99 -2.06
N SER A 33 -7.00 1.30 -2.57
CA SER A 33 -7.70 2.55 -2.28
C SER A 33 -9.19 2.27 -2.35
N LYS A 34 -9.96 2.99 -1.53
CA LYS A 34 -11.42 2.86 -1.59
C LYS A 34 -11.99 3.36 -2.92
N SER A 35 -11.22 4.19 -3.64
CA SER A 35 -11.57 4.60 -5.00
C SER A 35 -10.70 3.84 -5.98
N VAL A 36 -11.32 2.95 -6.74
CA VAL A 36 -10.61 2.17 -7.77
C VAL A 36 -10.01 3.10 -8.83
N GLU A 37 -10.70 4.16 -9.18
CA GLU A 37 -10.19 5.13 -10.16
C GLU A 37 -8.90 5.78 -9.69
N ARG A 38 -8.85 6.15 -8.41
CA ARG A 38 -7.64 6.75 -7.85
C ARG A 38 -6.51 5.74 -7.80
N ALA A 39 -6.83 4.48 -7.45
CA ALA A 39 -5.85 3.42 -7.42
C ALA A 39 -5.28 3.15 -8.81
N GLU A 40 -6.12 3.14 -9.83
CA GLU A 40 -5.68 2.92 -11.21
C GLU A 40 -4.74 4.04 -11.68
N ARG A 41 -5.12 5.27 -11.41
CA ARG A 41 -4.28 6.41 -11.78
C ARG A 41 -2.94 6.36 -11.05
N PHE A 42 -2.99 6.10 -9.76
CA PHE A 42 -1.79 6.00 -8.93
C PHE A 42 -0.85 4.90 -9.44
N ALA A 43 -1.41 3.74 -9.74
CA ALA A 43 -0.61 2.61 -10.21
C ALA A 43 0.07 2.94 -11.54
N ARG A 44 -0.64 3.61 -12.44
CA ARG A 44 -0.10 4.01 -13.73
C ARG A 44 1.04 5.01 -13.57
N GLU A 45 0.85 5.99 -12.70
CA GLU A 45 1.85 7.04 -12.48
C GLU A 45 3.08 6.55 -11.73
N ASN A 46 2.91 5.53 -10.90
CA ASN A 46 3.97 5.08 -10.01
C ASN A 46 4.51 3.68 -10.33
N GLY A 47 4.05 3.09 -11.41
CA GLY A 47 4.57 1.79 -11.86
C GLY A 47 4.20 0.62 -10.99
N VAL A 48 3.02 0.66 -10.35
CA VAL A 48 2.54 -0.44 -9.52
C VAL A 48 1.71 -1.39 -10.38
N ALA A 49 1.98 -2.69 -10.29
CA ALA A 49 1.38 -3.66 -11.20
C ALA A 49 -0.08 -4.01 -10.86
N ARG A 50 -0.44 -4.02 -9.58
CA ARG A 50 -1.77 -4.47 -9.17
C ARG A 50 -2.47 -3.46 -8.30
N ILE A 51 -3.80 -3.38 -8.47
CA ILE A 51 -4.63 -2.48 -7.68
C ILE A 51 -5.75 -3.26 -7.01
N TYR A 52 -6.21 -2.73 -5.87
CA TYR A 52 -7.33 -3.30 -5.15
C TYR A 52 -8.24 -2.18 -4.68
N GLY A 53 -9.55 -2.44 -4.74
CA GLY A 53 -10.55 -1.51 -4.22
C GLY A 53 -10.90 -1.78 -2.76
N ASP A 54 -10.27 -2.78 -2.16
CA ASP A 54 -10.54 -3.18 -0.78
C ASP A 54 -9.22 -3.54 -0.11
N TYR A 55 -9.00 -3.00 1.09
CA TYR A 55 -7.74 -3.20 1.80
C TYR A 55 -7.54 -4.65 2.24
N GLU A 56 -8.61 -5.27 2.72
CA GLU A 56 -8.52 -6.66 3.17
C GLU A 56 -8.22 -7.59 2.01
N GLU A 57 -8.83 -7.34 0.87
CA GLU A 57 -8.56 -8.16 -0.32
C GLU A 57 -7.10 -8.09 -0.71
N MET A 58 -6.50 -6.90 -0.65
CA MET A 58 -5.08 -6.77 -0.95
C MET A 58 -4.24 -7.62 0.00
N LEU A 59 -4.55 -7.59 1.29
CA LEU A 59 -3.81 -8.37 2.27
C LEU A 59 -3.94 -9.87 2.01
N GLU A 60 -5.13 -10.32 1.66
CA GLU A 60 -5.39 -11.74 1.44
C GLU A 60 -4.78 -12.27 0.15
N ARG A 61 -4.86 -11.48 -0.91
CA ARG A 61 -4.42 -11.93 -2.24
C ARG A 61 -2.94 -11.69 -2.50
N GLU A 62 -2.41 -10.56 -2.06
CA GLU A 62 -1.01 -10.24 -2.31
C GLU A 62 -0.08 -10.82 -1.26
N ARG A 63 -0.55 -10.93 -0.03
CA ARG A 63 0.27 -11.37 1.11
C ARG A 63 1.60 -10.63 1.14
N PRO A 64 1.56 -9.29 1.22
CA PRO A 64 2.79 -8.51 1.18
C PRO A 64 3.66 -8.78 2.41
N ASP A 65 4.94 -8.53 2.28
CA ASP A 65 5.87 -8.67 3.40
C ASP A 65 5.69 -7.55 4.43
N ALA A 66 5.24 -6.39 3.98
CA ALA A 66 4.87 -5.28 4.85
C ALA A 66 3.92 -4.36 4.10
N VAL A 67 3.18 -3.55 4.84
CA VAL A 67 2.26 -2.59 4.27
C VAL A 67 2.60 -1.18 4.76
N TYR A 68 2.63 -0.23 3.82
CA TYR A 68 2.76 1.17 4.14
C TYR A 68 1.37 1.78 4.18
N VAL A 69 0.97 2.28 5.36
CA VAL A 69 -0.36 2.87 5.53
C VAL A 69 -0.25 4.37 5.34
N ALA A 70 -0.81 4.85 4.23
CA ALA A 70 -0.77 6.26 3.83
C ALA A 70 -2.18 6.86 3.74
N THR A 71 -3.12 6.32 4.51
CA THR A 71 -4.48 6.83 4.56
C THR A 71 -4.58 8.00 5.53
N THR A 72 -5.72 8.72 5.47
CA THR A 72 -5.92 9.86 6.35
C THR A 72 -6.03 9.41 7.81
N ASN A 73 -5.85 10.35 8.73
CA ASN A 73 -5.89 10.05 10.16
C ASN A 73 -7.16 9.33 10.62
N ASN A 74 -8.28 9.61 9.97
CA ASN A 74 -9.55 8.99 10.34
C ASN A 74 -9.56 7.47 10.12
N PHE A 75 -8.81 6.99 9.13
CA PHE A 75 -8.80 5.57 8.78
C PHE A 75 -7.49 4.88 9.15
N HIS A 76 -6.53 5.65 9.63
CA HIS A 76 -5.20 5.14 9.90
C HIS A 76 -5.22 3.99 10.92
N PHE A 77 -5.90 4.21 12.03
CA PHE A 77 -5.97 3.21 13.10
C PHE A 77 -6.62 1.91 12.61
N GLU A 78 -7.74 2.02 11.91
CA GLU A 78 -8.45 0.84 11.40
C GLU A 78 -7.57 0.05 10.44
N ASN A 79 -6.85 0.75 9.58
CA ASN A 79 -5.98 0.09 8.60
C ASN A 79 -4.79 -0.59 9.26
N VAL A 80 -4.21 0.03 10.27
CA VAL A 80 -3.13 -0.57 11.03
C VAL A 80 -3.61 -1.85 11.72
N MET A 81 -4.78 -1.78 12.37
CA MET A 81 -5.34 -2.94 13.05
C MET A 81 -5.68 -4.07 12.08
N LEU A 82 -6.15 -3.72 10.88
CA LEU A 82 -6.44 -4.71 9.85
C LEU A 82 -5.17 -5.47 9.46
N CYS A 83 -4.08 -4.75 9.25
CA CYS A 83 -2.80 -5.37 8.92
C CYS A 83 -2.31 -6.30 10.04
N ILE A 84 -2.41 -5.83 11.29
CA ILE A 84 -2.00 -6.62 12.45
C ILE A 84 -2.83 -7.90 12.53
N GLY A 85 -4.13 -7.80 12.28
CA GLY A 85 -5.02 -8.95 12.29
C GLY A 85 -4.67 -9.99 11.24
N HIS A 86 -4.02 -9.59 10.16
CA HIS A 86 -3.56 -10.50 9.11
C HIS A 86 -2.09 -10.88 9.27
N GLY A 87 -1.47 -10.47 10.37
CA GLY A 87 -0.08 -10.82 10.63
C GLY A 87 0.93 -10.12 9.74
N VAL A 88 0.55 -8.95 9.19
CA VAL A 88 1.41 -8.21 8.27
C VAL A 88 2.05 -7.01 8.99
N PRO A 89 3.38 -6.89 8.95
CA PRO A 89 4.06 -5.72 9.51
C PRO A 89 3.62 -4.42 8.83
N VAL A 90 3.59 -3.35 9.61
CA VAL A 90 3.09 -2.05 9.16
C VAL A 90 4.14 -0.98 9.29
N LEU A 91 4.24 -0.15 8.24
CA LEU A 91 4.97 1.11 8.28
C LEU A 91 3.95 2.22 8.18
N CYS A 92 4.04 3.22 9.01
CA CYS A 92 3.11 4.34 8.93
C CYS A 92 3.83 5.67 9.01
N GLU A 93 3.23 6.66 8.36
CA GLU A 93 3.67 8.03 8.44
C GLU A 93 2.98 8.68 9.63
N LYS A 94 3.68 9.54 10.32
CA LYS A 94 3.11 10.25 11.47
C LYS A 94 2.28 11.44 11.02
#